data_6168e9a9ed0d9684d9d0d2d54b04b866
#
_entry.id   6168e9a9ed0d9684d9d0d2d54b04b866
#
_cell.length_a   1.000
_cell.length_b   1.000
_cell.length_c   1.000
_cell.angle_alpha   90.00
_cell.angle_beta   90.00
_cell.angle_gamma   90.00
#
_symmetry.space_group_name_H-M   'P 1'
#
loop_
_entity.id
_entity.type
_entity.pdbx_description
1 polymer ?
#
loop_
_entity_poly.entity_id
_entity_poly.type
_entity_poly.pdbx_seq_one_letter_code
_entity_poly.pdbx_strand_id
1 'polypeptide(L)'
;MQESISNTPLVVPRSEHSISRANISENALKVLYRLKQGGYQAYLVGGGVRDLLLGREPKDFDVATDATPEEVRKLFRNCRLIGRRFRLAHVHFGREIIEVATFRGGGSEDTEGERHIENGMIVRDNLYGTREEDALRRDFTVNALYYNIADFSVVDYAGGLADLEAGRLRLIGDAPERRYREDPVRMLRAVRFACKLGFNLEPSCERPLLESGHLLRDIAPARLFEEVLKLFQGGTGLSAFEKLRHYGLFSHLFPATEDCLSHEEQAFPITFVSRGLENTDRRIQEDKPVTPAFLFAVLLWEPVRQRYRELVAQDRMPVEAMLLASGEVASVQQPLVAIPKRFGLPMREIWALQPRLEQRQGKRPYRLLTHPRFRAAYDFLLLRAEAGEVETERAEWWTRFQDANGQERANMTDGGGKRRRPRRRRRRSSPSATESAGAD
;
A
#
# COMPACT_ATOMS: atom_id res chain seq x y z
N MET A 1 1.79 -46.49 9.83
CA MET A 1 0.41 -46.49 9.33
C MET A 1 0.07 -45.02 9.05
N GLN A 2 0.18 -44.62 7.82
CA GLN A 2 -0.30 -43.29 7.37
C GLN A 2 -1.84 -43.44 7.30
N GLU A 3 -2.56 -42.79 8.20
CA GLU A 3 -3.97 -42.58 8.03
C GLU A 3 -4.14 -41.73 6.76
N SER A 4 -4.67 -42.36 5.72
CA SER A 4 -5.20 -41.66 4.55
C SER A 4 -6.34 -40.79 5.03
N ILE A 5 -6.04 -39.47 5.21
CA ILE A 5 -7.08 -38.47 5.45
C ILE A 5 -8.06 -38.60 4.30
N SER A 6 -9.28 -39.00 4.59
CA SER A 6 -10.38 -39.05 3.64
C SER A 6 -10.56 -37.64 3.05
N ASN A 7 -10.20 -37.48 1.80
CA ASN A 7 -10.17 -36.19 1.08
C ASN A 7 -11.59 -35.79 0.60
N THR A 8 -12.61 -36.17 1.34
CA THR A 8 -14.00 -35.80 1.04
C THR A 8 -14.23 -34.39 1.54
N PRO A 9 -14.58 -33.43 0.66
CA PRO A 9 -14.81 -32.05 1.08
C PRO A 9 -16.01 -31.94 2.01
N LEU A 10 -15.96 -31.05 2.96
CA LEU A 10 -17.14 -30.63 3.69
C LEU A 10 -18.02 -29.77 2.74
N VAL A 11 -19.25 -30.25 2.51
CA VAL A 11 -20.23 -29.55 1.69
C VAL A 11 -21.35 -29.05 2.59
N VAL A 12 -21.46 -27.75 2.74
CA VAL A 12 -22.48 -27.08 3.55
C VAL A 12 -23.62 -26.63 2.63
N PRO A 13 -24.83 -27.20 2.77
CA PRO A 13 -25.95 -26.86 1.91
C PRO A 13 -26.46 -25.43 2.16
N ARG A 14 -27.23 -24.89 1.21
CA ARG A 14 -27.77 -23.52 1.28
C ARG A 14 -28.50 -23.20 2.58
N SER A 15 -29.14 -24.15 3.20
CA SER A 15 -29.89 -23.99 4.46
C SER A 15 -29.02 -23.77 5.69
N GLU A 16 -27.72 -24.09 5.61
CA GLU A 16 -26.81 -24.14 6.75
C GLU A 16 -25.74 -23.01 6.73
N HIS A 17 -25.83 -22.06 5.80
CA HIS A 17 -24.94 -20.91 5.75
C HIS A 17 -25.66 -19.61 5.40
N SER A 18 -25.03 -18.45 5.71
CA SER A 18 -25.63 -17.11 5.58
C SER A 18 -25.50 -16.46 4.19
N ILE A 19 -24.71 -17.03 3.26
CA ILE A 19 -24.46 -16.38 1.96
C ILE A 19 -25.75 -16.20 1.18
N SER A 20 -26.08 -14.95 0.84
CA SER A 20 -27.18 -14.61 -0.06
C SER A 20 -26.64 -14.12 -1.40
N ARG A 21 -27.28 -14.53 -2.50
CA ARG A 21 -26.97 -13.99 -3.84
C ARG A 21 -27.21 -12.47 -3.94
N ALA A 22 -28.08 -11.92 -3.11
CA ALA A 22 -28.29 -10.48 -3.05
C ALA A 22 -27.05 -9.69 -2.60
N ASN A 23 -26.12 -10.36 -1.91
CA ASN A 23 -24.87 -9.78 -1.44
C ASN A 23 -23.69 -10.03 -2.40
N ILE A 24 -23.94 -10.68 -3.55
CA ILE A 24 -22.96 -10.92 -4.61
C ILE A 24 -23.19 -9.91 -5.73
N SER A 25 -22.12 -9.30 -6.24
CA SER A 25 -22.20 -8.35 -7.35
C SER A 25 -22.98 -8.95 -8.53
N GLU A 26 -23.85 -8.13 -9.14
CA GLU A 26 -24.63 -8.53 -10.32
C GLU A 26 -23.72 -9.00 -11.46
N ASN A 27 -22.56 -8.37 -11.63
CA ASN A 27 -21.60 -8.74 -12.67
C ASN A 27 -20.89 -10.07 -12.35
N ALA A 28 -20.56 -10.32 -11.08
CA ALA A 28 -20.04 -11.63 -10.65
C ALA A 28 -21.08 -12.75 -10.90
N LEU A 29 -22.35 -12.50 -10.58
CA LEU A 29 -23.43 -13.46 -10.90
C LEU A 29 -23.57 -13.70 -12.41
N LYS A 30 -23.49 -12.66 -13.24
CA LYS A 30 -23.49 -12.78 -14.71
C LYS A 30 -22.36 -13.68 -15.20
N VAL A 31 -21.15 -13.53 -14.64
CA VAL A 31 -20.00 -14.35 -15.00
C VAL A 31 -20.24 -15.80 -14.60
N LEU A 32 -20.64 -16.06 -13.34
CA LEU A 32 -20.91 -17.40 -12.82
C LEU A 32 -21.97 -18.13 -13.65
N TYR A 33 -23.12 -17.50 -13.91
CA TYR A 33 -24.19 -18.12 -14.69
C TYR A 33 -23.81 -18.35 -16.16
N ARG A 34 -23.03 -17.45 -16.77
CA ARG A 34 -22.59 -17.62 -18.17
C ARG A 34 -21.59 -18.76 -18.32
N LEU A 35 -20.67 -18.94 -17.36
CA LEU A 35 -19.78 -20.11 -17.32
C LEU A 35 -20.59 -21.39 -17.18
N LYS A 36 -21.54 -21.45 -16.24
CA LYS A 36 -22.43 -22.60 -16.05
C LYS A 36 -23.25 -22.93 -17.32
N GLN A 37 -23.80 -21.92 -18.00
CA GLN A 37 -24.53 -22.09 -19.27
C GLN A 37 -23.62 -22.58 -20.39
N GLY A 38 -22.33 -22.22 -20.36
CA GLY A 38 -21.31 -22.73 -21.28
C GLY A 38 -20.88 -24.18 -21.00
N GLY A 39 -21.44 -24.84 -19.99
CA GLY A 39 -21.12 -26.22 -19.62
C GLY A 39 -19.93 -26.35 -18.65
N TYR A 40 -19.42 -25.22 -18.12
CA TYR A 40 -18.29 -25.22 -17.19
C TYR A 40 -18.74 -25.19 -15.72
N GLN A 41 -17.91 -25.73 -14.83
CA GLN A 41 -18.04 -25.48 -13.40
C GLN A 41 -17.74 -24.02 -13.09
N ALA A 42 -18.50 -23.42 -12.17
CA ALA A 42 -18.30 -22.03 -11.78
C ALA A 42 -18.55 -21.83 -10.28
N TYR A 43 -17.55 -21.31 -9.60
CA TYR A 43 -17.57 -21.06 -8.16
C TYR A 43 -17.13 -19.64 -7.87
N LEU A 44 -17.82 -18.98 -6.94
CA LEU A 44 -17.24 -17.83 -6.25
C LEU A 44 -16.20 -18.36 -5.26
N VAL A 45 -15.04 -17.71 -5.11
CA VAL A 45 -13.93 -18.24 -4.32
C VAL A 45 -13.20 -17.19 -3.50
N GLY A 46 -12.39 -17.67 -2.57
CA GLY A 46 -11.39 -16.84 -1.89
C GLY A 46 -11.99 -15.83 -0.91
N GLY A 47 -11.44 -14.61 -0.95
CA GLY A 47 -11.82 -13.53 -0.03
C GLY A 47 -13.28 -13.13 -0.09
N GLY A 48 -13.91 -13.20 -1.26
CA GLY A 48 -15.35 -12.92 -1.43
C GLY A 48 -16.23 -13.86 -0.63
N VAL A 49 -15.98 -15.19 -0.71
CA VAL A 49 -16.76 -16.19 0.05
C VAL A 49 -16.54 -16.03 1.55
N ARG A 50 -15.28 -15.87 1.99
CA ARG A 50 -14.93 -15.62 3.38
C ARG A 50 -15.66 -14.39 3.94
N ASP A 51 -15.57 -13.26 3.24
CA ASP A 51 -16.14 -11.98 3.72
C ASP A 51 -17.68 -12.08 3.78
N LEU A 52 -18.34 -12.76 2.82
CA LEU A 52 -19.78 -13.06 2.87
C LEU A 52 -20.17 -13.91 4.06
N LEU A 53 -19.41 -14.95 4.40
CA LEU A 53 -19.65 -15.81 5.57
C LEU A 53 -19.48 -15.05 6.89
N LEU A 54 -18.57 -14.05 6.93
CA LEU A 54 -18.38 -13.15 8.07
C LEU A 54 -19.42 -12.03 8.12
N GLY A 55 -20.40 -11.99 7.21
CA GLY A 55 -21.40 -10.91 7.12
C GLY A 55 -20.82 -9.56 6.69
N ARG A 56 -19.66 -9.57 6.01
CA ARG A 56 -18.98 -8.37 5.48
C ARG A 56 -19.29 -8.22 4.00
N GLU A 57 -19.28 -6.99 3.50
CA GLU A 57 -19.38 -6.71 2.08
C GLU A 57 -18.01 -6.91 1.39
N PRO A 58 -17.89 -7.84 0.44
CA PRO A 58 -16.65 -8.06 -0.31
C PRO A 58 -16.34 -6.84 -1.20
N LYS A 59 -15.06 -6.47 -1.26
CA LYS A 59 -14.59 -5.43 -2.20
C LYS A 59 -14.50 -5.96 -3.64
N ASP A 60 -14.08 -7.23 -3.78
CA ASP A 60 -13.82 -7.89 -5.06
C ASP A 60 -14.44 -9.28 -5.05
N PHE A 61 -14.85 -9.76 -6.21
CA PHE A 61 -15.40 -11.08 -6.42
C PHE A 61 -14.54 -11.86 -7.41
N ASP A 62 -13.93 -12.94 -6.92
CA ASP A 62 -13.11 -13.86 -7.71
C ASP A 62 -13.91 -15.11 -8.08
N VAL A 63 -13.77 -15.56 -9.31
CA VAL A 63 -14.42 -16.76 -9.84
C VAL A 63 -13.37 -17.80 -10.17
N ALA A 64 -13.63 -19.07 -9.81
CA ALA A 64 -12.83 -20.21 -10.25
C ALA A 64 -13.68 -21.16 -11.10
N THR A 65 -13.06 -21.75 -12.13
CA THR A 65 -13.72 -22.57 -13.14
C THR A 65 -12.78 -23.66 -13.68
N ASP A 66 -13.31 -24.69 -14.29
CA ASP A 66 -12.55 -25.66 -15.11
C ASP A 66 -12.32 -25.17 -16.54
N ALA A 67 -12.97 -24.08 -16.97
CA ALA A 67 -12.69 -23.46 -18.25
C ALA A 67 -11.26 -22.89 -18.31
N THR A 68 -10.52 -23.17 -19.37
CA THR A 68 -9.22 -22.55 -19.64
C THR A 68 -9.36 -21.05 -19.89
N PRO A 69 -8.31 -20.23 -19.70
CA PRO A 69 -8.36 -18.79 -19.96
C PRO A 69 -8.82 -18.45 -21.40
N GLU A 70 -8.44 -19.27 -22.37
CA GLU A 70 -8.84 -19.15 -23.77
C GLU A 70 -10.34 -19.41 -23.99
N GLU A 71 -10.90 -20.39 -23.29
CA GLU A 71 -12.34 -20.68 -23.30
C GLU A 71 -13.14 -19.59 -22.62
N VAL A 72 -12.67 -19.07 -21.47
CA VAL A 72 -13.26 -17.89 -20.83
C VAL A 72 -13.27 -16.71 -21.79
N ARG A 73 -12.16 -16.45 -22.50
CA ARG A 73 -12.09 -15.37 -23.49
C ARG A 73 -13.06 -15.56 -24.67
N LYS A 74 -13.34 -16.81 -25.06
CA LYS A 74 -14.35 -17.10 -26.11
C LYS A 74 -15.78 -16.82 -25.63
N LEU A 75 -16.06 -17.10 -24.33
CA LEU A 75 -17.37 -16.84 -23.74
C LEU A 75 -17.65 -15.35 -23.51
N PHE A 76 -16.62 -14.55 -23.21
CA PHE A 76 -16.76 -13.14 -22.83
C PHE A 76 -16.01 -12.23 -23.79
N ARG A 77 -16.75 -11.43 -24.61
CA ARG A 77 -16.15 -10.46 -25.55
C ARG A 77 -15.34 -9.36 -24.86
N ASN A 78 -15.68 -9.02 -23.60
CA ASN A 78 -15.04 -8.02 -22.75
C ASN A 78 -13.96 -8.62 -21.85
N CYS A 79 -13.36 -9.75 -22.24
CA CYS A 79 -12.32 -10.45 -21.47
C CYS A 79 -10.92 -10.10 -21.98
N ARG A 80 -9.99 -9.89 -21.04
CA ARG A 80 -8.55 -9.75 -21.30
C ARG A 80 -7.79 -10.80 -20.48
N LEU A 81 -6.83 -11.48 -21.10
CA LEU A 81 -5.94 -12.39 -20.42
C LEU A 81 -4.75 -11.61 -19.86
N ILE A 82 -4.46 -11.81 -18.57
CA ILE A 82 -3.37 -11.15 -17.86
C ILE A 82 -2.53 -12.15 -17.09
N GLY A 83 -1.37 -11.70 -16.61
CA GLY A 83 -0.48 -12.48 -15.75
C GLY A 83 0.54 -13.31 -16.52
N ARG A 84 1.81 -13.24 -16.08
CA ARG A 84 2.93 -14.05 -16.60
C ARG A 84 3.18 -15.29 -15.74
N ARG A 85 3.07 -15.14 -14.41
CA ARG A 85 3.26 -16.22 -13.43
C ARG A 85 2.01 -17.11 -13.36
N PHE A 86 0.84 -16.48 -13.33
CA PHE A 86 -0.47 -17.10 -13.30
C PHE A 86 -1.35 -16.45 -14.35
N ARG A 87 -1.87 -17.23 -15.26
CA ARG A 87 -2.71 -16.73 -16.34
C ARG A 87 -4.14 -16.60 -15.84
N LEU A 88 -4.68 -15.41 -15.87
CA LEU A 88 -6.01 -15.05 -15.37
C LEU A 88 -6.83 -14.38 -16.48
N ALA A 89 -8.13 -14.55 -16.44
CA ALA A 89 -9.04 -13.88 -17.33
C ALA A 89 -9.78 -12.76 -16.58
N HIS A 90 -9.56 -11.50 -16.97
CA HIS A 90 -10.25 -10.34 -16.45
C HIS A 90 -11.46 -10.02 -17.31
N VAL A 91 -12.66 -10.17 -16.78
CA VAL A 91 -13.92 -9.80 -17.44
C VAL A 91 -14.33 -8.40 -16.98
N HIS A 92 -14.37 -7.44 -17.90
CA HIS A 92 -14.55 -6.01 -17.62
C HIS A 92 -16.00 -5.58 -17.73
N PHE A 93 -16.55 -4.96 -16.69
CA PHE A 93 -17.86 -4.34 -16.66
C PHE A 93 -17.72 -2.85 -16.29
N GLY A 94 -17.32 -2.02 -17.26
CA GLY A 94 -17.00 -0.63 -17.00
C GLY A 94 -15.81 -0.49 -16.07
N ARG A 95 -16.04 -0.07 -14.83
CA ARG A 95 -15.01 0.05 -13.80
C ARG A 95 -14.80 -1.22 -12.98
N GLU A 96 -15.79 -2.10 -12.93
CA GLU A 96 -15.70 -3.36 -12.23
C GLU A 96 -15.01 -4.41 -13.10
N ILE A 97 -14.14 -5.19 -12.48
CA ILE A 97 -13.42 -6.30 -13.12
C ILE A 97 -13.69 -7.54 -12.30
N ILE A 98 -14.20 -8.59 -12.95
CA ILE A 98 -14.32 -9.90 -12.33
C ILE A 98 -13.14 -10.75 -12.78
N GLU A 99 -12.33 -11.18 -11.80
CA GLU A 99 -11.20 -12.06 -12.05
C GLU A 99 -11.70 -13.51 -12.14
N VAL A 100 -11.35 -14.19 -13.23
CA VAL A 100 -11.69 -15.58 -13.47
C VAL A 100 -10.40 -16.38 -13.57
N ALA A 101 -10.21 -17.34 -12.64
CA ALA A 101 -9.08 -18.25 -12.58
C ALA A 101 -9.52 -19.67 -13.00
N THR A 102 -8.72 -20.31 -13.85
CA THR A 102 -8.86 -21.76 -14.09
C THR A 102 -8.33 -22.53 -12.88
N PHE A 103 -8.98 -23.65 -12.49
CA PHE A 103 -8.50 -24.51 -11.43
C PHE A 103 -7.07 -24.97 -11.70
N ARG A 104 -6.20 -24.85 -10.71
CA ARG A 104 -4.77 -25.17 -10.82
C ARG A 104 -4.50 -26.58 -10.34
N GLY A 105 -3.74 -27.33 -11.13
CA GLY A 105 -3.36 -28.70 -10.83
C GLY A 105 -2.14 -28.82 -9.92
N GLY A 106 -2.03 -29.97 -9.26
CA GLY A 106 -0.94 -30.36 -8.36
C GLY A 106 0.23 -31.09 -9.04
N GLY A 107 0.50 -30.94 -10.33
CA GLY A 107 1.46 -31.72 -11.10
C GLY A 107 2.81 -31.95 -10.43
N SER A 108 3.38 -33.16 -10.60
CA SER A 108 4.75 -33.53 -10.22
C SER A 108 5.79 -32.67 -10.94
N GLU A 109 7.00 -32.62 -10.42
CA GLU A 109 8.15 -31.80 -10.91
C GLU A 109 8.52 -32.04 -12.39
N ASP A 110 7.98 -33.09 -13.02
CA ASP A 110 8.36 -33.56 -14.35
C ASP A 110 7.54 -32.98 -15.53
N THR A 111 6.63 -32.03 -15.30
CA THR A 111 5.91 -31.37 -16.39
C THR A 111 6.72 -30.19 -16.94
N GLU A 112 7.61 -30.49 -17.86
CA GLU A 112 8.45 -29.51 -18.55
C GLU A 112 7.63 -28.39 -19.21
N GLY A 113 7.89 -27.13 -18.79
CA GLY A 113 7.44 -25.92 -19.49
C GLY A 113 6.26 -25.16 -18.87
N GLU A 114 5.36 -25.78 -18.08
CA GLU A 114 4.19 -25.12 -17.53
C GLU A 114 4.33 -24.73 -16.05
N ARG A 115 5.17 -25.43 -15.31
CA ARG A 115 5.58 -25.08 -13.96
C ARG A 115 7.09 -24.89 -13.89
N HIS A 116 7.52 -23.77 -13.28
CA HIS A 116 8.94 -23.48 -13.09
C HIS A 116 9.20 -23.10 -11.64
N ILE A 117 10.17 -23.79 -11.02
CA ILE A 117 10.58 -23.57 -9.63
C ILE A 117 12.06 -23.20 -9.64
N GLU A 118 12.40 -22.05 -9.05
CA GLU A 118 13.79 -21.61 -8.84
C GLU A 118 14.06 -21.45 -7.35
N ASN A 119 15.12 -22.09 -6.85
CA ASN A 119 15.51 -22.04 -5.43
C ASN A 119 14.35 -22.36 -4.45
N GLY A 120 13.45 -23.28 -4.83
CA GLY A 120 12.26 -23.62 -4.04
C GLY A 120 11.09 -22.64 -4.18
N MET A 121 11.22 -21.56 -4.95
CA MET A 121 10.13 -20.62 -5.25
C MET A 121 9.43 -20.96 -6.56
N ILE A 122 8.08 -20.85 -6.56
CA ILE A 122 7.29 -21.01 -7.78
C ILE A 122 7.37 -19.73 -8.60
N VAL A 123 8.03 -19.76 -9.73
CA VAL A 123 8.20 -18.64 -10.68
C VAL A 123 7.11 -18.61 -11.74
N ARG A 124 6.69 -19.80 -12.22
CA ARG A 124 5.60 -19.96 -13.18
C ARG A 124 4.77 -21.18 -12.80
N ASP A 125 3.44 -21.09 -12.98
CA ASP A 125 2.51 -22.14 -12.58
C ASP A 125 1.20 -22.01 -13.36
N ASN A 126 1.15 -22.59 -14.54
CA ASN A 126 -0.04 -22.62 -15.41
C ASN A 126 -0.57 -24.04 -15.61
N LEU A 127 -0.27 -24.95 -14.70
CA LEU A 127 -0.86 -26.28 -14.69
C LEU A 127 -2.33 -26.21 -14.26
N TYR A 128 -3.22 -26.76 -15.05
CA TYR A 128 -4.64 -26.83 -14.76
C TYR A 128 -5.00 -28.20 -14.14
N GLY A 129 -5.98 -28.21 -13.26
CA GLY A 129 -6.34 -29.38 -12.51
C GLY A 129 -7.78 -29.38 -12.00
N THR A 130 -7.98 -30.11 -10.93
CA THR A 130 -9.28 -30.22 -10.26
C THR A 130 -9.53 -29.08 -9.27
N ARG A 131 -10.78 -28.90 -8.87
CA ARG A 131 -11.15 -27.94 -7.83
C ARG A 131 -10.46 -28.22 -6.49
N GLU A 132 -10.30 -29.49 -6.14
CA GLU A 132 -9.61 -29.95 -4.94
C GLU A 132 -8.13 -29.53 -4.97
N GLU A 133 -7.43 -29.82 -6.07
CA GLU A 133 -6.03 -29.41 -6.26
C GLU A 133 -5.87 -27.89 -6.17
N ASP A 134 -6.80 -27.12 -6.78
CA ASP A 134 -6.79 -25.65 -6.68
C ASP A 134 -6.96 -25.19 -5.23
N ALA A 135 -7.86 -25.82 -4.45
CA ALA A 135 -8.06 -25.49 -3.05
C ALA A 135 -6.81 -25.74 -2.21
N LEU A 136 -6.18 -26.88 -2.36
CA LEU A 136 -5.00 -27.29 -1.59
C LEU A 136 -3.74 -26.47 -1.93
N ARG A 137 -3.72 -25.75 -3.05
CA ARG A 137 -2.61 -24.88 -3.47
C ARG A 137 -2.76 -23.43 -3.00
N ARG A 138 -3.93 -23.02 -2.54
CA ARG A 138 -4.15 -21.68 -2.02
C ARG A 138 -3.28 -21.40 -0.79
N ASP A 139 -3.26 -20.15 -0.34
CA ASP A 139 -2.43 -19.72 0.79
C ASP A 139 -3.01 -20.17 2.13
N PHE A 140 -4.18 -19.66 2.49
CA PHE A 140 -4.81 -19.87 3.79
C PHE A 140 -6.13 -20.62 3.65
N THR A 141 -6.43 -21.45 4.64
CA THR A 141 -7.66 -22.26 4.69
C THR A 141 -8.92 -21.41 4.52
N VAL A 142 -8.99 -20.28 5.20
CA VAL A 142 -10.12 -19.35 5.14
C VAL A 142 -10.31 -18.69 3.76
N ASN A 143 -9.31 -18.74 2.88
CA ASN A 143 -9.36 -18.26 1.51
C ASN A 143 -9.55 -19.39 0.49
N ALA A 144 -9.72 -20.65 0.94
CA ALA A 144 -9.92 -21.82 0.08
C ALA A 144 -11.36 -22.36 0.14
N LEU A 145 -12.31 -21.45 0.34
CA LEU A 145 -13.75 -21.73 0.36
C LEU A 145 -14.35 -21.44 -1.02
N TYR A 146 -15.25 -22.32 -1.47
CA TYR A 146 -15.89 -22.29 -2.78
C TYR A 146 -17.40 -22.22 -2.63
N TYR A 147 -18.04 -21.18 -3.16
CA TYR A 147 -19.50 -21.10 -3.23
C TYR A 147 -19.97 -21.55 -4.60
N ASN A 148 -20.74 -22.64 -4.65
CA ASN A 148 -21.22 -23.27 -5.87
C ASN A 148 -22.48 -22.55 -6.37
N ILE A 149 -22.44 -22.01 -7.60
CA ILE A 149 -23.62 -21.38 -8.21
C ILE A 149 -24.66 -22.40 -8.70
N ALA A 150 -24.33 -23.69 -8.76
CA ALA A 150 -25.24 -24.70 -9.27
C ALA A 150 -26.31 -25.13 -8.25
N ASP A 151 -25.91 -25.32 -6.99
CA ASP A 151 -26.73 -25.76 -5.88
C ASP A 151 -26.67 -24.84 -4.65
N PHE A 152 -25.89 -23.74 -4.73
CA PHE A 152 -25.69 -22.76 -3.69
C PHE A 152 -25.02 -23.28 -2.43
N SER A 153 -24.31 -24.38 -2.49
CA SER A 153 -23.54 -24.95 -1.39
C SER A 153 -22.20 -24.23 -1.21
N VAL A 154 -21.63 -24.30 0.00
CA VAL A 154 -20.23 -23.95 0.28
C VAL A 154 -19.42 -25.21 0.38
N VAL A 155 -18.30 -25.27 -0.33
CA VAL A 155 -17.41 -26.44 -0.39
C VAL A 155 -16.08 -26.08 0.24
N ASP A 156 -15.64 -26.87 1.22
CA ASP A 156 -14.40 -26.68 1.97
C ASP A 156 -13.55 -27.97 1.91
N TYR A 157 -12.33 -27.83 1.35
CA TYR A 157 -11.36 -28.94 1.26
C TYR A 157 -10.26 -28.85 2.32
N ALA A 158 -10.12 -27.70 2.98
CA ALA A 158 -8.94 -27.38 3.78
C ALA A 158 -9.25 -27.10 5.27
N GLY A 159 -10.51 -27.20 5.68
CA GLY A 159 -10.96 -26.86 7.03
C GLY A 159 -11.08 -25.36 7.28
N GLY A 160 -11.32 -24.58 6.23
CA GLY A 160 -11.42 -23.13 6.28
C GLY A 160 -12.64 -22.64 7.04
N LEU A 161 -13.77 -23.38 7.03
CA LEU A 161 -14.96 -23.02 7.81
C LEU A 161 -14.72 -23.11 9.31
N ALA A 162 -14.07 -24.16 9.79
CA ALA A 162 -13.70 -24.30 11.20
C ALA A 162 -12.69 -23.23 11.66
N ASP A 163 -11.71 -22.90 10.80
CA ASP A 163 -10.75 -21.83 11.08
C ASP A 163 -11.41 -20.46 11.06
N LEU A 164 -12.43 -20.26 10.21
CA LEU A 164 -13.20 -19.01 10.15
C LEU A 164 -14.01 -18.80 11.45
N GLU A 165 -14.67 -19.84 11.92
CA GLU A 165 -15.42 -19.84 13.19
C GLU A 165 -14.50 -19.60 14.39
N ALA A 166 -13.31 -20.24 14.39
CA ALA A 166 -12.31 -20.10 15.44
C ALA A 166 -11.52 -18.77 15.41
N GLY A 167 -11.71 -17.93 14.39
CA GLY A 167 -10.92 -16.71 14.20
C GLY A 167 -9.43 -17.00 13.98
N ARG A 168 -9.09 -18.07 13.28
CA ARG A 168 -7.74 -18.59 13.10
C ARG A 168 -7.28 -18.45 11.66
N LEU A 169 -6.02 -18.02 11.48
CA LEU A 169 -5.38 -17.95 10.18
C LEU A 169 -4.33 -19.04 10.06
N ARG A 170 -4.59 -20.04 9.24
CA ARG A 170 -3.73 -21.21 9.03
C ARG A 170 -3.38 -21.35 7.55
N LEU A 171 -2.09 -21.62 7.26
CA LEU A 171 -1.63 -22.03 5.93
C LEU A 171 -2.17 -23.42 5.58
N ILE A 172 -2.44 -23.62 4.32
CA ILE A 172 -2.84 -24.93 3.81
C ILE A 172 -1.59 -25.82 3.69
N GLY A 173 -1.69 -27.08 4.14
CA GLY A 173 -0.61 -28.06 4.19
C GLY A 173 0.07 -28.14 5.54
N ASP A 174 0.91 -29.16 5.71
CA ASP A 174 1.48 -29.58 6.99
C ASP A 174 2.87 -28.95 7.27
N ALA A 175 3.47 -28.28 6.26
CA ALA A 175 4.82 -27.71 6.34
C ALA A 175 4.79 -26.21 6.01
N PRO A 176 4.44 -25.34 7.00
CA PRO A 176 4.39 -23.89 6.81
C PRO A 176 5.71 -23.29 6.29
N GLU A 177 6.87 -23.82 6.74
CA GLU A 177 8.19 -23.39 6.27
C GLU A 177 8.36 -23.59 4.76
N ARG A 178 7.93 -24.74 4.25
CA ARG A 178 7.92 -25.03 2.83
C ARG A 178 7.01 -24.06 2.07
N ARG A 179 5.81 -23.82 2.60
CA ARG A 179 4.82 -22.91 2.00
C ARG A 179 5.31 -21.47 1.92
N TYR A 180 6.04 -20.98 2.93
CA TYR A 180 6.68 -19.66 2.90
C TYR A 180 7.84 -19.62 1.91
N ARG A 181 8.61 -20.69 1.77
CA ARG A 181 9.69 -20.77 0.78
C ARG A 181 9.16 -20.81 -0.66
N GLU A 182 8.09 -21.53 -0.92
CA GLU A 182 7.41 -21.57 -2.24
C GLU A 182 6.94 -20.18 -2.68
N ASP A 183 6.49 -19.36 -1.75
CA ASP A 183 6.06 -17.98 -1.98
C ASP A 183 6.22 -17.12 -0.72
N PRO A 184 7.38 -16.48 -0.54
CA PRO A 184 7.67 -15.67 0.65
C PRO A 184 6.68 -14.53 0.90
N VAL A 185 5.97 -14.05 -0.15
CA VAL A 185 4.91 -13.04 -0.01
C VAL A 185 3.76 -13.52 0.88
N ARG A 186 3.59 -14.84 1.06
CA ARG A 186 2.62 -15.39 2.02
C ARG A 186 2.87 -14.91 3.45
N MET A 187 4.11 -14.60 3.84
CA MET A 187 4.43 -14.00 5.15
C MET A 187 3.78 -12.62 5.31
N LEU A 188 3.90 -11.76 4.29
CA LEU A 188 3.26 -10.45 4.29
C LEU A 188 1.73 -10.55 4.27
N ARG A 189 1.22 -11.53 3.50
CA ARG A 189 -0.22 -11.83 3.45
C ARG A 189 -0.74 -12.36 4.78
N ALA A 190 0.04 -13.17 5.51
CA ALA A 190 -0.30 -13.64 6.87
C ALA A 190 -0.52 -12.46 7.81
N VAL A 191 0.44 -11.54 7.89
CA VAL A 191 0.32 -10.32 8.68
C VAL A 191 -0.90 -9.49 8.25
N ARG A 192 -1.06 -9.26 6.96
CA ARG A 192 -2.18 -8.48 6.42
C ARG A 192 -3.54 -9.07 6.76
N PHE A 193 -3.73 -10.38 6.59
CA PHE A 193 -5.00 -11.02 6.90
C PHE A 193 -5.25 -11.11 8.41
N ALA A 194 -4.21 -11.39 9.23
CA ALA A 194 -4.33 -11.33 10.66
C ALA A 194 -4.87 -9.98 11.15
N CYS A 195 -4.30 -8.86 10.63
CA CYS A 195 -4.77 -7.52 10.97
C CYS A 195 -6.17 -7.21 10.39
N LYS A 196 -6.40 -7.49 9.10
CA LYS A 196 -7.68 -7.19 8.42
C LYS A 196 -8.86 -7.94 9.04
N LEU A 197 -8.66 -9.19 9.42
CA LEU A 197 -9.72 -10.07 9.93
C LEU A 197 -9.85 -9.98 11.46
N GLY A 198 -8.79 -9.59 12.16
CA GLY A 198 -8.67 -9.70 13.61
C GLY A 198 -8.43 -11.14 14.06
N PHE A 199 -7.82 -11.97 13.20
CA PHE A 199 -7.57 -13.38 13.45
C PHE A 199 -6.18 -13.62 14.02
N ASN A 200 -6.05 -14.66 14.83
CA ASN A 200 -4.76 -15.11 15.32
C ASN A 200 -4.10 -16.06 14.32
N LEU A 201 -2.77 -15.95 14.18
CA LEU A 201 -2.02 -16.93 13.41
C LEU A 201 -1.99 -18.26 14.16
N GLU A 202 -2.12 -19.38 13.42
CA GLU A 202 -1.84 -20.70 13.96
C GLU A 202 -0.37 -20.76 14.41
N PRO A 203 -0.05 -21.26 15.63
CA PRO A 203 1.32 -21.27 16.15
C PRO A 203 2.34 -21.94 15.21
N SER A 204 1.94 -22.99 14.50
CA SER A 204 2.77 -23.65 13.48
C SER A 204 3.12 -22.74 12.30
N CYS A 205 2.26 -21.78 11.98
CA CYS A 205 2.48 -20.78 10.91
C CYS A 205 3.23 -19.55 11.41
N GLU A 206 3.20 -19.28 12.71
CA GLU A 206 3.81 -18.09 13.31
C GLU A 206 5.33 -18.22 13.46
N ARG A 207 5.80 -19.36 13.97
CA ARG A 207 7.22 -19.60 14.18
C ARG A 207 8.08 -19.37 12.91
N PRO A 208 7.71 -19.91 11.74
CA PRO A 208 8.48 -19.71 10.51
C PRO A 208 8.53 -18.26 10.03
N LEU A 209 7.61 -17.39 10.45
CA LEU A 209 7.69 -15.96 10.13
C LEU A 209 8.93 -15.30 10.74
N LEU A 210 9.26 -15.66 11.97
CA LEU A 210 10.44 -15.16 12.69
C LEU A 210 11.75 -15.62 12.04
N GLU A 211 11.77 -16.82 11.46
CA GLU A 211 12.98 -17.48 10.95
C GLU A 211 13.22 -17.21 9.45
N SER A 212 12.14 -16.99 8.67
CA SER A 212 12.19 -17.00 7.20
C SER A 212 12.11 -15.61 6.56
N GLY A 213 12.09 -14.53 7.33
CA GLY A 213 11.94 -13.16 6.81
C GLY A 213 12.95 -12.78 5.72
N HIS A 214 14.17 -13.34 5.79
CA HIS A 214 15.23 -13.12 4.80
C HIS A 214 14.83 -13.51 3.37
N LEU A 215 13.91 -14.45 3.19
CA LEU A 215 13.40 -14.88 1.88
C LEU A 215 12.65 -13.77 1.13
N LEU A 216 12.21 -12.71 1.80
CA LEU A 216 11.59 -11.55 1.14
C LEU A 216 12.56 -10.83 0.20
N ARG A 217 13.87 -10.96 0.40
CA ARG A 217 14.89 -10.35 -0.45
C ARG A 217 14.95 -10.98 -1.84
N ASP A 218 14.46 -12.22 -1.99
CA ASP A 218 14.42 -12.95 -3.26
C ASP A 218 13.18 -12.60 -4.10
N ILE A 219 12.28 -11.78 -3.56
CA ILE A 219 11.06 -11.37 -4.25
C ILE A 219 11.32 -10.13 -5.11
N ALA A 220 10.78 -10.13 -6.33
CA ALA A 220 10.87 -8.98 -7.22
C ALA A 220 10.39 -7.70 -6.53
N PRO A 221 11.19 -6.62 -6.48
CA PRO A 221 10.85 -5.38 -5.75
C PRO A 221 9.52 -4.72 -6.17
N ALA A 222 9.11 -4.90 -7.42
CA ALA A 222 7.81 -4.44 -7.92
C ALA A 222 6.64 -5.21 -7.29
N ARG A 223 6.79 -6.51 -7.02
CA ARG A 223 5.78 -7.30 -6.32
C ARG A 223 5.69 -6.92 -4.84
N LEU A 224 6.82 -6.66 -4.19
CA LEU A 224 6.84 -6.16 -2.82
C LEU A 224 6.16 -4.79 -2.71
N PHE A 225 6.32 -3.91 -3.69
CA PHE A 225 5.61 -2.64 -3.74
C PHE A 225 4.08 -2.82 -3.69
N GLU A 226 3.53 -3.75 -4.50
CA GLU A 226 2.08 -4.03 -4.50
C GLU A 226 1.59 -4.59 -3.14
N GLU A 227 2.35 -5.48 -2.51
CA GLU A 227 1.98 -6.01 -1.20
C GLU A 227 2.10 -4.96 -0.08
N VAL A 228 3.11 -4.08 -0.13
CA VAL A 228 3.24 -2.93 0.78
C VAL A 228 2.02 -2.01 0.71
N LEU A 229 1.52 -1.72 -0.50
CA LEU A 229 0.29 -0.94 -0.64
C LEU A 229 -0.92 -1.65 0.00
N LYS A 230 -1.06 -2.96 -0.20
CA LYS A 230 -2.15 -3.75 0.40
C LYS A 230 -2.05 -3.82 1.93
N LEU A 231 -0.84 -3.84 2.49
CA LEU A 231 -0.60 -3.82 3.94
C LEU A 231 -1.04 -2.50 4.56
N PHE A 232 -0.63 -1.38 3.99
CA PHE A 232 -0.75 -0.07 4.62
C PHE A 232 -1.92 0.80 4.11
N GLN A 233 -2.58 0.40 3.02
CA GLN A 233 -3.78 1.08 2.51
C GLN A 233 -5.06 0.24 2.70
N GLY A 234 -5.04 -0.68 3.66
CA GLY A 234 -6.18 -1.53 4.00
C GLY A 234 -7.04 -1.03 5.18
N GLY A 235 -6.65 0.06 5.84
CA GLY A 235 -7.31 0.59 7.05
C GLY A 235 -6.87 -0.09 8.36
N THR A 236 -5.80 -0.87 8.31
CA THR A 236 -5.15 -1.55 9.46
C THR A 236 -3.62 -1.45 9.36
N GLY A 237 -3.13 -0.35 8.80
CA GLY A 237 -1.71 -0.16 8.50
C GLY A 237 -0.84 -0.06 9.75
N LEU A 238 -1.31 0.60 10.81
CA LEU A 238 -0.59 0.68 12.08
C LEU A 238 -0.41 -0.70 12.70
N SER A 239 -1.49 -1.49 12.80
CA SER A 239 -1.41 -2.86 13.34
C SER A 239 -0.53 -3.77 12.46
N ALA A 240 -0.58 -3.60 11.14
CA ALA A 240 0.29 -4.33 10.23
C ALA A 240 1.78 -3.96 10.43
N PHE A 241 2.08 -2.68 10.64
CA PHE A 241 3.43 -2.19 10.94
C PHE A 241 3.98 -2.80 12.23
N GLU A 242 3.20 -2.78 13.31
CA GLU A 242 3.59 -3.36 14.61
C GLU A 242 3.87 -4.86 14.49
N LYS A 243 2.98 -5.61 13.80
CA LYS A 243 3.19 -7.05 13.57
C LYS A 243 4.38 -7.33 12.64
N LEU A 244 4.59 -6.54 11.59
CA LEU A 244 5.77 -6.69 10.73
C LEU A 244 7.07 -6.50 11.51
N ARG A 245 7.12 -5.52 12.42
CA ARG A 245 8.28 -5.31 13.29
C ARG A 245 8.44 -6.44 14.31
N HIS A 246 7.34 -6.88 14.94
CA HIS A 246 7.35 -8.02 15.86
C HIS A 246 7.96 -9.28 15.24
N TYR A 247 7.63 -9.59 13.99
CA TYR A 247 8.17 -10.72 13.25
C TYR A 247 9.49 -10.44 12.52
N GLY A 248 10.08 -9.26 12.66
CA GLY A 248 11.31 -8.87 11.97
C GLY A 248 11.17 -8.67 10.46
N LEU A 249 9.96 -8.74 9.91
CA LEU A 249 9.71 -8.64 8.47
C LEU A 249 9.87 -7.21 7.95
N PHE A 250 9.63 -6.20 8.77
CA PHE A 250 9.75 -4.79 8.38
C PHE A 250 11.17 -4.42 7.99
N SER A 251 12.18 -4.95 8.69
CA SER A 251 13.60 -4.72 8.41
C SER A 251 14.05 -5.23 7.04
N HIS A 252 13.35 -6.22 6.46
CA HIS A 252 13.63 -6.71 5.10
C HIS A 252 13.01 -5.83 4.01
N LEU A 253 11.96 -5.07 4.33
CA LEU A 253 11.29 -4.14 3.40
C LEU A 253 11.86 -2.73 3.49
N PHE A 254 12.17 -2.25 4.70
CA PHE A 254 12.60 -0.88 5.00
C PHE A 254 13.74 -0.87 6.02
N PRO A 255 14.92 -1.45 5.70
CA PRO A 255 16.02 -1.60 6.65
C PRO A 255 16.51 -0.27 7.21
N ALA A 256 16.67 0.77 6.39
CA ALA A 256 17.12 2.08 6.86
C ALA A 256 16.10 2.75 7.80
N THR A 257 14.81 2.51 7.61
CA THR A 257 13.77 3.02 8.51
C THR A 257 13.78 2.24 9.83
N GLU A 258 13.88 0.90 9.78
CA GLU A 258 13.97 0.07 10.99
C GLU A 258 15.19 0.41 11.81
N ASP A 259 16.34 0.65 11.18
CA ASP A 259 17.55 1.09 11.86
C ASP A 259 17.33 2.41 12.63
N CYS A 260 16.72 3.41 12.00
CA CYS A 260 16.35 4.65 12.71
C CYS A 260 15.39 4.41 13.86
N LEU A 261 14.38 3.54 13.69
CA LEU A 261 13.36 3.25 14.71
C LEU A 261 13.86 2.37 15.85
N SER A 262 15.03 1.73 15.71
CA SER A 262 15.68 0.96 16.78
C SER A 262 16.37 1.85 17.82
N HIS A 263 16.53 3.15 17.51
CA HIS A 263 17.15 4.14 18.38
C HIS A 263 16.09 5.05 19.02
N GLU A 264 16.42 5.59 20.18
CA GLU A 264 15.61 6.61 20.85
C GLU A 264 16.16 8.00 20.53
N GLU A 265 15.26 8.98 20.34
CA GLU A 265 15.62 10.38 20.20
C GLU A 265 15.28 11.11 21.51
N GLN A 266 16.29 11.72 22.17
CA GLN A 266 16.12 12.40 23.47
C GLN A 266 15.44 11.53 24.56
N ALA A 267 15.79 10.23 24.61
CA ALA A 267 15.21 9.22 25.49
C ALA A 267 13.71 8.94 25.25
N PHE A 268 13.19 9.23 24.05
CA PHE A 268 11.83 8.88 23.64
C PHE A 268 11.84 8.07 22.33
N PRO A 269 10.89 7.15 22.18
CA PRO A 269 10.75 6.39 20.92
C PRO A 269 10.32 7.32 19.76
N ILE A 270 10.84 7.05 18.57
CA ILE A 270 10.47 7.77 17.35
C ILE A 270 9.07 7.34 16.93
N THR A 271 8.12 8.26 16.89
CA THR A 271 6.69 7.97 16.68
C THR A 271 6.13 8.43 15.34
N PHE A 272 6.91 9.11 14.50
CA PHE A 272 6.39 9.71 13.27
C PHE A 272 5.72 8.69 12.33
N VAL A 273 6.38 7.55 12.08
CA VAL A 273 5.85 6.49 11.21
C VAL A 273 4.53 5.94 11.75
N SER A 274 4.47 5.64 13.05
CA SER A 274 3.24 5.13 13.69
C SER A 274 2.08 6.12 13.58
N ARG A 275 2.31 7.39 13.87
CA ARG A 275 1.30 8.45 13.73
C ARG A 275 0.86 8.66 12.27
N GLY A 276 1.79 8.59 11.32
CA GLY A 276 1.48 8.68 9.91
C GLY A 276 0.62 7.52 9.41
N LEU A 277 0.84 6.30 9.93
CA LEU A 277 0.02 5.13 9.62
C LEU A 277 -1.33 5.18 10.31
N GLU A 278 -1.41 5.62 11.57
CA GLU A 278 -2.68 5.87 12.27
C GLU A 278 -3.55 6.89 11.52
N ASN A 279 -2.95 7.99 11.07
CA ASN A 279 -3.63 8.98 10.23
C ASN A 279 -4.10 8.38 8.90
N THR A 280 -3.28 7.53 8.28
CA THR A 280 -3.63 6.80 7.06
C THR A 280 -4.84 5.90 7.27
N ASP A 281 -4.86 5.11 8.35
CA ASP A 281 -5.98 4.21 8.68
C ASP A 281 -7.27 5.00 8.93
N ARG A 282 -7.22 6.07 9.71
CA ARG A 282 -8.36 6.96 9.96
C ARG A 282 -8.92 7.54 8.66
N ARG A 283 -8.05 8.02 7.74
CA ARG A 283 -8.48 8.55 6.44
C ARG A 283 -9.18 7.50 5.58
N ILE A 284 -8.67 6.27 5.58
CA ILE A 284 -9.26 5.16 4.82
C ILE A 284 -10.63 4.77 5.41
N GLN A 285 -10.77 4.75 6.74
CA GLN A 285 -12.05 4.51 7.42
C GLN A 285 -13.09 5.60 7.14
N GLU A 286 -12.64 6.83 6.85
CA GLU A 286 -13.47 7.97 6.45
C GLU A 286 -13.64 8.08 4.91
N ASP A 287 -13.33 7.05 4.14
CA ASP A 287 -13.34 7.01 2.66
C ASP A 287 -12.52 8.13 1.99
N LYS A 288 -11.52 8.67 2.70
CA LYS A 288 -10.61 9.68 2.18
C LYS A 288 -9.39 9.02 1.52
N PRO A 289 -9.04 9.41 0.29
CA PRO A 289 -7.92 8.78 -0.41
C PRO A 289 -6.58 9.11 0.24
N VAL A 290 -5.70 8.09 0.28
CA VAL A 290 -4.27 8.24 0.61
C VAL A 290 -3.44 7.81 -0.59
N THR A 291 -2.60 8.71 -1.09
CA THR A 291 -1.76 8.40 -2.24
C THR A 291 -0.56 7.55 -1.85
N PRO A 292 -0.11 6.59 -2.68
CA PRO A 292 1.13 5.87 -2.43
C PRO A 292 2.34 6.78 -2.19
N ALA A 293 2.40 7.93 -2.88
CA ALA A 293 3.47 8.91 -2.67
C ALA A 293 3.53 9.44 -1.24
N PHE A 294 2.38 9.72 -0.62
CA PHE A 294 2.31 10.18 0.77
C PHE A 294 2.65 9.06 1.76
N LEU A 295 2.12 7.86 1.53
CA LEU A 295 2.44 6.68 2.34
C LEU A 295 3.95 6.41 2.38
N PHE A 296 4.60 6.34 1.22
CA PHE A 296 6.06 6.13 1.16
C PHE A 296 6.85 7.34 1.69
N ALA A 297 6.31 8.57 1.58
CA ALA A 297 6.92 9.72 2.23
C ALA A 297 6.94 9.56 3.76
N VAL A 298 5.89 8.99 4.35
CA VAL A 298 5.83 8.67 5.79
C VAL A 298 6.81 7.55 6.14
N LEU A 299 6.75 6.42 5.43
CA LEU A 299 7.56 5.22 5.73
C LEU A 299 9.07 5.47 5.64
N LEU A 300 9.53 6.37 4.76
CA LEU A 300 10.95 6.66 4.52
C LEU A 300 11.41 7.99 5.13
N TRP A 301 10.58 8.64 5.93
CA TRP A 301 10.94 9.95 6.47
C TRP A 301 12.13 9.91 7.42
N GLU A 302 12.20 8.95 8.32
CA GLU A 302 13.24 8.90 9.34
C GLU A 302 14.66 8.84 8.74
N PRO A 303 14.98 7.94 7.79
CA PRO A 303 16.28 7.94 7.16
C PRO A 303 16.53 9.22 6.32
N VAL A 304 15.52 9.82 5.71
CA VAL A 304 15.67 11.12 5.02
C VAL A 304 15.98 12.23 6.01
N ARG A 305 15.29 12.28 7.15
CA ARG A 305 15.49 13.26 8.21
C ARG A 305 16.88 13.15 8.83
N GLN A 306 17.31 11.93 9.12
CA GLN A 306 18.66 11.67 9.64
C GLN A 306 19.72 12.15 8.64
N ARG A 307 19.62 11.71 7.39
CA ARG A 307 20.59 12.12 6.35
C ARG A 307 20.58 13.61 6.07
N TYR A 308 19.41 14.23 6.09
CA TYR A 308 19.27 15.69 6.00
C TYR A 308 20.03 16.42 7.11
N ARG A 309 19.89 15.97 8.39
CA ARG A 309 20.61 16.54 9.54
C ARG A 309 22.12 16.45 9.37
N GLU A 310 22.63 15.29 8.92
CA GLU A 310 24.05 15.08 8.64
C GLU A 310 24.59 16.07 7.58
N LEU A 311 23.85 16.26 6.49
CA LEU A 311 24.24 17.16 5.40
C LEU A 311 24.20 18.64 5.83
N VAL A 312 23.23 19.03 6.64
CA VAL A 312 23.17 20.39 7.22
C VAL A 312 24.34 20.61 8.19
N ALA A 313 24.71 19.62 9.00
CA ALA A 313 25.88 19.69 9.88
C ALA A 313 27.21 19.80 9.09
N GLN A 314 27.21 19.43 7.80
CA GLN A 314 28.32 19.63 6.87
C GLN A 314 28.22 20.95 6.07
N ASP A 315 27.50 21.94 6.60
CA ASP A 315 27.30 23.27 6.02
C ASP A 315 26.55 23.28 4.65
N ARG A 316 25.81 22.23 4.29
CA ARG A 316 24.95 22.25 3.11
C ARG A 316 23.72 23.11 3.34
N MET A 317 23.32 23.85 2.31
CA MET A 317 22.09 24.64 2.36
C MET A 317 20.86 23.75 2.57
N PRO A 318 19.89 24.11 3.44
CA PRO A 318 18.78 23.23 3.83
C PRO A 318 17.99 22.63 2.65
N VAL A 319 17.71 23.42 1.61
CA VAL A 319 16.97 22.91 0.44
C VAL A 319 17.82 21.92 -0.37
N GLU A 320 19.11 22.19 -0.53
CA GLU A 320 20.06 21.30 -1.21
C GLU A 320 20.24 20.01 -0.41
N ALA A 321 20.46 20.11 0.90
CA ALA A 321 20.60 18.98 1.80
C ALA A 321 19.38 18.03 1.74
N MET A 322 18.16 18.61 1.72
CA MET A 322 16.93 17.80 1.60
C MET A 322 16.81 17.10 0.24
N LEU A 323 17.21 17.76 -0.85
CA LEU A 323 17.20 17.16 -2.19
C LEU A 323 18.21 15.99 -2.30
N LEU A 324 19.41 16.15 -1.73
CA LEU A 324 20.42 15.10 -1.67
C LEU A 324 19.95 13.93 -0.81
N ALA A 325 19.55 14.18 0.43
CA ALA A 325 19.07 13.15 1.35
C ALA A 325 17.91 12.32 0.74
N SER A 326 16.92 13.00 0.16
CA SER A 326 15.79 12.32 -0.50
C SER A 326 16.19 11.51 -1.73
N GLY A 327 17.24 11.92 -2.46
CA GLY A 327 17.80 11.17 -3.58
C GLY A 327 18.53 9.92 -3.15
N GLU A 328 19.39 10.04 -2.16
CA GLU A 328 20.20 8.93 -1.62
C GLU A 328 19.29 7.85 -0.99
N VAL A 329 18.36 8.24 -0.11
CA VAL A 329 17.43 7.28 0.52
C VAL A 329 16.54 6.59 -0.51
N ALA A 330 15.97 7.32 -1.46
CA ALA A 330 15.16 6.72 -2.52
C ALA A 330 15.95 5.74 -3.40
N SER A 331 17.24 6.01 -3.65
CA SER A 331 18.13 5.13 -4.42
C SER A 331 18.41 3.83 -3.68
N VAL A 332 18.67 3.91 -2.36
CA VAL A 332 18.91 2.73 -1.51
C VAL A 332 17.64 1.86 -1.38
N GLN A 333 16.48 2.49 -1.29
CA GLN A 333 15.19 1.79 -1.15
C GLN A 333 14.74 1.08 -2.44
N GLN A 334 15.10 1.60 -3.61
CA GLN A 334 14.59 1.13 -4.91
C GLN A 334 14.81 -0.36 -5.21
N PRO A 335 15.98 -0.98 -4.88
CA PRO A 335 16.18 -2.41 -5.09
C PRO A 335 15.42 -3.30 -4.08
N LEU A 336 14.91 -2.76 -2.98
CA LEU A 336 14.18 -3.50 -1.94
C LEU A 336 12.68 -3.49 -2.24
N VAL A 337 12.09 -2.30 -2.35
CA VAL A 337 10.70 -2.08 -2.73
C VAL A 337 10.68 -1.04 -3.83
N ALA A 338 10.40 -1.45 -5.06
CA ALA A 338 10.51 -0.59 -6.25
C ALA A 338 9.36 0.42 -6.32
N ILE A 339 9.61 1.65 -5.89
CA ILE A 339 8.62 2.73 -5.95
C ILE A 339 8.57 3.28 -7.39
N PRO A 340 7.44 3.14 -8.12
CA PRO A 340 7.31 3.69 -9.46
C PRO A 340 7.53 5.20 -9.50
N LYS A 341 8.17 5.72 -10.57
CA LYS A 341 8.50 7.14 -10.72
C LYS A 341 7.30 8.07 -10.52
N ARG A 342 6.09 7.64 -10.96
CA ARG A 342 4.84 8.40 -10.78
C ARG A 342 4.51 8.68 -9.30
N PHE A 343 5.01 7.87 -8.35
CA PHE A 343 4.87 8.07 -6.91
C PHE A 343 6.16 8.57 -6.26
N GLY A 344 7.32 8.13 -6.72
CA GLY A 344 8.62 8.54 -6.17
C GLY A 344 8.94 10.02 -6.39
N LEU A 345 8.53 10.62 -7.52
CA LEU A 345 8.72 12.05 -7.74
C LEU A 345 7.85 12.89 -6.79
N PRO A 346 6.52 12.70 -6.69
CA PRO A 346 5.70 13.43 -5.72
C PRO A 346 6.15 13.22 -4.25
N MET A 347 6.59 12.01 -3.89
CA MET A 347 7.15 11.71 -2.58
C MET A 347 8.34 12.63 -2.25
N ARG A 348 9.31 12.73 -3.14
CA ARG A 348 10.48 13.60 -2.98
C ARG A 348 10.12 15.09 -2.95
N GLU A 349 9.09 15.50 -3.71
CA GLU A 349 8.56 16.88 -3.67
C GLU A 349 7.98 17.23 -2.30
N ILE A 350 7.27 16.28 -1.63
CA ILE A 350 6.75 16.47 -0.27
C ILE A 350 7.89 16.81 0.70
N TRP A 351 8.98 16.05 0.66
CA TRP A 351 10.16 16.26 1.50
C TRP A 351 10.88 17.57 1.15
N ALA A 352 11.08 17.84 -0.15
CA ALA A 352 11.78 19.05 -0.62
C ALA A 352 11.08 20.36 -0.22
N LEU A 353 9.78 20.29 0.05
CA LEU A 353 9.00 21.44 0.54
C LEU A 353 9.18 21.68 2.05
N GLN A 354 9.59 20.68 2.86
CA GLN A 354 9.67 20.81 4.31
C GLN A 354 10.59 21.98 4.75
N PRO A 355 11.86 22.11 4.28
CA PRO A 355 12.70 23.27 4.62
C PRO A 355 12.14 24.61 4.08
N ARG A 356 11.35 24.57 3.01
CA ARG A 356 10.73 25.79 2.46
C ARG A 356 9.56 26.26 3.29
N LEU A 357 8.82 25.35 3.94
CA LEU A 357 7.72 25.67 4.87
C LEU A 357 8.23 26.37 6.15
N GLU A 358 9.53 26.33 6.44
CA GLU A 358 10.15 27.12 7.51
C GLU A 358 10.22 28.60 7.21
N GLN A 359 10.17 28.97 5.92
CA GLN A 359 10.35 30.35 5.45
C GLN A 359 9.00 31.06 5.32
N ARG A 360 8.59 31.78 6.38
CA ARG A 360 7.27 32.41 6.51
C ARG A 360 7.22 33.89 6.08
N GLN A 361 8.30 34.47 5.53
CA GLN A 361 8.40 35.92 5.25
C GLN A 361 8.36 36.25 3.75
N GLY A 362 7.84 37.42 3.43
CA GLY A 362 7.81 38.01 2.10
C GLY A 362 6.94 37.26 1.11
N LYS A 363 7.41 37.07 -0.14
CA LYS A 363 6.64 36.44 -1.22
C LYS A 363 6.71 34.89 -1.23
N ARG A 364 7.54 34.29 -0.38
CA ARG A 364 7.80 32.84 -0.38
C ARG A 364 6.56 32.02 -0.02
N PRO A 365 5.79 32.35 1.04
CA PRO A 365 4.57 31.62 1.40
C PRO A 365 3.53 31.62 0.28
N TYR A 366 3.34 32.73 -0.43
CA TYR A 366 2.40 32.81 -1.55
C TYR A 366 2.77 31.86 -2.71
N ARG A 367 4.07 31.73 -3.01
CA ARG A 367 4.54 30.78 -4.02
C ARG A 367 4.34 29.34 -3.60
N LEU A 368 4.48 29.04 -2.31
CA LEU A 368 4.26 27.69 -1.79
C LEU A 368 2.78 27.30 -1.87
N LEU A 369 1.83 28.21 -1.57
CA LEU A 369 0.39 27.95 -1.70
C LEU A 369 -0.02 27.51 -3.11
N THR A 370 0.65 28.01 -4.15
CA THR A 370 0.35 27.66 -5.55
C THR A 370 1.06 26.39 -6.02
N HIS A 371 1.89 25.78 -5.17
CA HIS A 371 2.62 24.57 -5.55
C HIS A 371 1.70 23.36 -5.60
N PRO A 372 1.72 22.53 -6.65
CA PRO A 372 0.81 21.38 -6.80
C PRO A 372 0.86 20.37 -5.63
N ARG A 373 1.99 20.33 -4.92
CA ARG A 373 2.18 19.43 -3.76
C ARG A 373 2.04 20.14 -2.42
N PHE A 374 1.62 21.40 -2.42
CA PHE A 374 1.52 22.17 -1.17
C PHE A 374 0.64 21.46 -0.15
N ARG A 375 -0.55 21.02 -0.56
CA ARG A 375 -1.50 20.35 0.37
C ARG A 375 -0.86 19.11 1.02
N ALA A 376 -0.23 18.25 0.24
CA ALA A 376 0.43 17.05 0.78
C ALA A 376 1.62 17.40 1.69
N ALA A 377 2.42 18.41 1.33
CA ALA A 377 3.54 18.87 2.15
C ALA A 377 3.08 19.53 3.44
N TYR A 378 1.95 20.21 3.43
CA TYR A 378 1.33 20.79 4.62
C TYR A 378 0.75 19.69 5.52
N ASP A 379 0.00 18.71 4.99
CA ASP A 379 -0.49 17.57 5.76
C ASP A 379 0.68 16.81 6.40
N PHE A 380 1.80 16.69 5.70
CA PHE A 380 3.04 16.10 6.23
C PHE A 380 3.67 16.96 7.35
N LEU A 381 3.64 18.28 7.24
CA LEU A 381 4.09 19.19 8.31
C LEU A 381 3.23 19.05 9.56
N LEU A 382 1.90 18.88 9.42
CA LEU A 382 1.00 18.63 10.55
C LEU A 382 1.42 17.34 11.29
N LEU A 383 1.68 16.25 10.58
CA LEU A 383 2.15 15.00 11.17
C LEU A 383 3.48 15.17 11.92
N ARG A 384 4.41 15.97 11.36
CA ARG A 384 5.68 16.30 12.03
C ARG A 384 5.47 17.08 13.33
N ALA A 385 4.50 17.99 13.35
CA ALA A 385 4.13 18.74 14.56
C ALA A 385 3.47 17.80 15.61
N GLU A 386 2.57 16.92 15.19
CA GLU A 386 1.94 15.91 16.06
C GLU A 386 2.98 14.93 16.65
N ALA A 387 4.03 14.60 15.90
CA ALA A 387 5.13 13.77 16.34
C ALA A 387 6.17 14.52 17.20
N GLY A 388 6.00 15.84 17.41
CA GLY A 388 6.94 16.65 18.19
C GLY A 388 8.25 17.05 17.49
N GLU A 389 8.36 16.81 16.15
CA GLU A 389 9.57 17.14 15.39
C GLU A 389 9.71 18.63 15.07
N VAL A 390 8.60 19.33 15.02
CA VAL A 390 8.53 20.77 14.75
C VAL A 390 7.53 21.43 15.71
N GLU A 391 7.76 22.71 15.98
CA GLU A 391 6.87 23.47 16.84
C GLU A 391 5.45 23.54 16.26
N THR A 392 4.44 23.30 17.08
CA THR A 392 3.01 23.33 16.71
C THR A 392 2.62 24.68 16.11
N GLU A 393 3.18 25.81 16.64
CA GLU A 393 2.96 27.16 16.12
C GLU A 393 3.26 27.30 14.62
N ARG A 394 4.23 26.51 14.11
CA ARG A 394 4.58 26.53 12.68
C ARG A 394 3.45 25.93 11.82
N ALA A 395 2.91 24.81 12.25
CA ALA A 395 1.78 24.15 11.60
C ALA A 395 0.52 25.02 11.64
N GLU A 396 0.21 25.60 12.80
CA GLU A 396 -0.90 26.53 12.99
C GLU A 396 -0.76 27.80 12.14
N TRP A 397 0.47 28.33 11.98
CA TRP A 397 0.70 29.48 11.11
C TRP A 397 0.28 29.17 9.67
N TRP A 398 0.63 28.01 9.14
CA TRP A 398 0.26 27.59 7.78
C TRP A 398 -1.24 27.32 7.66
N THR A 399 -1.89 26.78 8.70
CA THR A 399 -3.35 26.64 8.75
C THR A 399 -4.02 28.00 8.61
N ARG A 400 -3.65 28.94 9.47
CA ARG A 400 -4.21 30.31 9.42
C ARG A 400 -3.89 31.02 8.08
N PHE A 401 -2.68 30.82 7.54
CA PHE A 401 -2.28 31.46 6.28
C PHE A 401 -3.08 30.97 5.09
N GLN A 402 -3.53 29.70 5.07
CA GLN A 402 -4.41 29.15 4.02
C GLN A 402 -5.79 29.81 4.03
N ASP A 403 -6.36 30.06 5.22
CA ASP A 403 -7.71 30.57 5.41
C ASP A 403 -7.77 32.10 5.37
N ALA A 404 -6.63 32.78 5.58
CA ALA A 404 -6.54 34.23 5.66
C ALA A 404 -6.83 34.93 4.33
N ASN A 405 -7.45 36.11 4.40
CA ASN A 405 -7.62 37.01 3.25
C ASN A 405 -6.31 37.71 2.86
N GLY A 406 -6.31 38.47 1.75
CA GLY A 406 -5.11 39.10 1.22
C GLY A 406 -4.40 40.07 2.19
N GLN A 407 -5.16 40.85 2.97
CA GLN A 407 -4.61 41.78 3.94
C GLN A 407 -4.01 41.07 5.15
N GLU A 408 -4.70 40.07 5.65
CA GLU A 408 -4.22 39.22 6.75
C GLU A 408 -2.92 38.49 6.36
N ARG A 409 -2.88 37.90 5.16
CA ARG A 409 -1.66 37.27 4.63
C ARG A 409 -0.50 38.25 4.53
N ALA A 410 -0.76 39.50 4.09
CA ALA A 410 0.27 40.52 4.04
C ALA A 410 0.82 40.83 5.45
N ASN A 411 -0.06 40.98 6.44
CA ASN A 411 0.33 41.19 7.84
C ASN A 411 1.13 40.02 8.43
N MET A 412 0.73 38.77 8.08
CA MET A 412 1.41 37.55 8.54
C MET A 412 2.82 37.38 7.92
N THR A 413 3.04 37.92 6.73
CA THR A 413 4.33 37.77 6.01
C THR A 413 5.23 38.99 6.15
N ASP A 414 4.73 40.13 6.59
CA ASP A 414 5.53 41.31 6.98
C ASP A 414 6.19 40.98 8.33
N GLY A 415 7.39 40.38 8.25
CA GLY A 415 8.23 40.24 9.43
C GLY A 415 8.44 41.63 10.01
N GLY A 416 8.05 41.84 11.29
CA GLY A 416 8.07 43.14 12.01
C GLY A 416 9.37 43.92 11.95
N GLY A 417 9.82 44.28 10.77
CA GLY A 417 11.04 44.96 10.42
C GLY A 417 10.73 46.29 9.75
N LYS A 418 10.84 47.36 10.56
CA LYS A 418 11.09 48.74 10.17
C LYS A 418 10.39 49.21 8.88
N ARG A 419 9.28 49.93 9.06
CA ARG A 419 8.73 50.84 8.05
C ARG A 419 9.87 51.49 7.29
N ARG A 420 10.07 51.13 6.01
CA ARG A 420 10.93 51.88 5.11
C ARG A 420 10.42 53.30 5.10
N ARG A 421 11.20 54.21 5.75
CA ARG A 421 11.00 55.64 5.63
C ARG A 421 10.87 55.97 4.13
N PRO A 422 9.84 56.77 3.72
CA PRO A 422 9.72 57.16 2.33
C PRO A 422 10.96 57.92 1.93
N ARG A 423 11.62 57.50 0.85
CA ARG A 423 12.79 58.12 0.26
C ARG A 423 12.37 59.52 -0.14
N ARG A 424 12.80 60.56 0.65
CA ARG A 424 12.58 62.00 0.42
C ARG A 424 13.09 62.33 -0.99
N ARG A 425 12.14 62.61 -1.89
CA ARG A 425 12.41 63.03 -3.27
C ARG A 425 13.24 64.32 -3.19
N ARG A 426 14.55 64.28 -3.51
CA ARG A 426 15.45 65.42 -3.63
C ARG A 426 14.90 66.26 -4.78
N ARG A 427 14.35 67.46 -4.42
CA ARG A 427 13.99 68.51 -5.37
C ARG A 427 15.27 68.92 -6.10
N ARG A 428 15.33 68.71 -7.43
CA ARG A 428 16.29 69.30 -8.30
C ARG A 428 16.03 70.87 -8.29
N SER A 429 16.96 71.66 -7.76
CA SER A 429 17.03 73.12 -7.96
C SER A 429 17.42 73.37 -9.41
N SER A 430 16.61 74.15 -10.10
CA SER A 430 16.92 74.74 -11.42
C SER A 430 18.10 75.73 -11.32
N PRO A 431 18.98 75.72 -12.30
CA PRO A 431 19.98 76.81 -12.39
C PRO A 431 19.31 78.09 -12.94
N SER A 432 19.49 79.22 -12.25
CA SER A 432 19.14 80.54 -12.71
C SER A 432 20.05 80.95 -13.87
N ALA A 433 19.42 81.47 -14.91
CA ALA A 433 20.11 82.21 -16.00
C ALA A 433 20.66 83.50 -15.46
N THR A 434 21.91 83.79 -15.72
CA THR A 434 22.52 85.10 -15.65
C THR A 434 22.95 85.47 -17.06
N GLU A 435 22.26 86.49 -17.58
CA GLU A 435 22.75 87.34 -18.67
C GLU A 435 24.02 88.00 -18.27
N SER A 436 24.97 88.09 -19.15
CA SER A 436 25.93 89.20 -19.22
C SER A 436 26.21 89.59 -20.66
N ALA A 437 25.80 90.81 -20.94
CA ALA A 437 26.11 91.53 -22.16
C ALA A 437 27.57 92.09 -22.10
N GLY A 438 28.15 92.31 -23.26
CA GLY A 438 29.02 93.40 -23.49
C GLY A 438 30.42 93.12 -23.96
N ALA A 439 30.59 93.50 -25.16
CA ALA A 439 31.60 94.42 -25.76
C ALA A 439 33.00 93.86 -26.02
N ASP A 440 33.31 94.08 -27.20
CA ASP A 440 34.44 94.30 -28.10
C ASP A 440 35.01 93.11 -28.82
#